data_c69b7e07f2babba710ad194846a03a17
#
_entry.id   c69b7e07f2babba710ad194846a03a17
#
_cell.length_a   1.000
_cell.length_b   1.000
_cell.length_c   1.000
_cell.angle_alpha   90.00
_cell.angle_beta   90.00
_cell.angle_gamma   90.00
#
_symmetry.space_group_name_H-M   'P 1'
#
loop_
_entity.id
_entity.type
_entity.pdbx_description
1 polymer ?
#
loop_
_entity_poly.entity_id
_entity_poly.type
_entity_poly.pdbx_seq_one_letter_code
_entity_poly.pdbx_strand_id
1 'polypeptide(L)'
;MAISALNLISLVLALAYPLPMKIAVDSALEKQPLPQFFSAFSSGQASGAFALAIAVGLLLAIALVAAFQGLASWLLQTYVGEKLVWDFRAKLLNHVQRLPLAFHDHYGAADSVYCIQHDAPSIQYVVLQGILPLAVAVFTLIGMIYITVRIDPTICLIALGITPILFVLSMASSRLVRLRSRHIKELDSTAMSVVQEVLGFIRTIKAFGQEHREYERFVRHSSKRLAGQIRLARLQATFSTLIGLVVAGGTAATLYVGVVHVRAGQLSIGSLLVLMAYIVQMYQPLQALSTKTADLQTWLASLERTFRLLDQPPEIAESPSAISLEHAQGRVEFRNVSFRYGPNYQGLQNISFSIAAGARVGIVGGTGAGKTTLLNLIMRFYDPDEGQILLDGIDIREYRIADLRRQFATVLQEPVLLDASIAENIAYGKHTASDEEIVAAAKSACAHEFICTLPEQYDSGAGERERASPVENASVFLWRALFYAIALF
;
A
#
# COMPACT_ATOMS: atom_id res chain seq x y z
N MET A 1 -2.55 9.80 -19.58
CA MET A 1 -3.34 10.32 -20.73
C MET A 1 -4.63 9.49 -20.98
N ALA A 2 -4.58 8.18 -21.21
CA ALA A 2 -5.79 7.39 -21.50
C ALA A 2 -6.85 7.44 -20.38
N ILE A 3 -6.46 7.32 -19.10
CA ILE A 3 -7.38 7.42 -17.95
C ILE A 3 -8.04 8.81 -17.89
N SER A 4 -7.28 9.87 -18.14
CA SER A 4 -7.83 11.24 -18.16
C SER A 4 -8.83 11.45 -19.29
N ALA A 5 -8.58 10.85 -20.46
CA ALA A 5 -9.53 10.87 -21.60
C ALA A 5 -10.82 10.13 -21.26
N LEU A 6 -10.74 8.94 -20.65
CA LEU A 6 -11.90 8.18 -20.18
C LEU A 6 -12.72 8.93 -19.13
N ASN A 7 -12.03 9.63 -18.20
CA ASN A 7 -12.70 10.47 -17.20
C ASN A 7 -13.38 11.70 -17.82
N LEU A 8 -12.81 12.28 -18.90
CA LEU A 8 -13.47 13.34 -19.65
C LEU A 8 -14.74 12.84 -20.34
N ILE A 9 -14.70 11.64 -20.90
CA ILE A 9 -15.88 10.99 -21.49
C ILE A 9 -16.95 10.79 -20.39
N SER A 10 -16.59 10.32 -19.21
CA SER A 10 -17.55 10.14 -18.11
C SER A 10 -18.22 11.46 -17.70
N LEU A 11 -17.48 12.56 -17.72
CA LEU A 11 -18.03 13.90 -17.46
C LEU A 11 -19.10 14.28 -18.50
N VAL A 12 -18.79 14.10 -19.80
CA VAL A 12 -19.74 14.40 -20.87
C VAL A 12 -20.98 13.51 -20.76
N LEU A 13 -20.81 12.22 -20.48
CA LEU A 13 -21.93 11.29 -20.30
C LEU A 13 -22.81 11.67 -19.11
N ALA A 14 -22.23 12.06 -17.98
CA ALA A 14 -22.99 12.50 -16.82
C ALA A 14 -23.86 13.74 -17.12
N LEU A 15 -23.33 14.68 -17.90
CA LEU A 15 -24.06 15.87 -18.32
C LEU A 15 -25.11 15.57 -19.42
N ALA A 16 -24.86 14.59 -20.28
CA ALA A 16 -25.77 14.20 -21.35
C ALA A 16 -26.91 13.28 -20.89
N TYR A 17 -26.76 12.62 -19.73
CA TYR A 17 -27.70 11.60 -19.25
C TYR A 17 -29.18 12.04 -19.20
N PRO A 18 -29.56 13.29 -18.80
CA PRO A 18 -30.96 13.72 -18.79
C PRO A 18 -31.49 14.17 -20.16
N LEU A 19 -30.64 14.38 -21.18
CA LEU A 19 -31.06 14.91 -22.49
C LEU A 19 -32.06 14.02 -23.26
N PRO A 20 -31.93 12.68 -23.28
CA PRO A 20 -32.92 11.83 -23.95
C PRO A 20 -34.34 12.05 -23.42
N MET A 21 -34.48 12.24 -22.10
CA MET A 21 -35.77 12.46 -21.47
C MET A 21 -36.39 13.79 -21.90
N LYS A 22 -35.56 14.84 -22.04
CA LYS A 22 -36.01 16.12 -22.60
C LYS A 22 -36.53 15.97 -24.02
N ILE A 23 -35.79 15.30 -24.89
CA ILE A 23 -36.20 15.07 -26.31
C ILE A 23 -37.49 14.27 -26.37
N ALA A 24 -37.63 13.23 -25.54
CA ALA A 24 -38.86 12.42 -25.51
C ALA A 24 -40.09 13.25 -25.13
N VAL A 25 -39.97 14.15 -24.16
CA VAL A 25 -41.10 14.92 -23.67
C VAL A 25 -41.37 16.13 -24.58
N ASP A 26 -40.37 16.96 -24.85
CA ASP A 26 -40.57 18.20 -25.62
C ASP A 26 -40.89 17.93 -27.08
N SER A 27 -40.16 17.00 -27.73
CA SER A 27 -40.31 16.80 -29.17
C SER A 27 -41.32 15.70 -29.53
N ALA A 28 -41.43 14.61 -28.77
CA ALA A 28 -42.38 13.54 -29.08
C ALA A 28 -43.79 13.82 -28.55
N LEU A 29 -43.94 14.42 -27.32
CA LEU A 29 -45.25 14.69 -26.74
C LEU A 29 -45.76 16.10 -27.03
N GLU A 30 -44.91 17.14 -26.85
CA GLU A 30 -45.31 18.54 -27.06
C GLU A 30 -45.11 19.01 -28.52
N LYS A 31 -44.59 18.17 -29.40
CA LYS A 31 -44.35 18.47 -30.84
C LYS A 31 -43.43 19.68 -31.06
N GLN A 32 -42.55 19.99 -30.10
CA GLN A 32 -41.53 21.01 -30.28
C GLN A 32 -40.46 20.57 -31.30
N PRO A 33 -39.82 21.53 -32.00
CA PRO A 33 -38.78 21.19 -32.96
C PRO A 33 -37.62 20.48 -32.27
N LEU A 34 -37.05 19.47 -32.92
CA LEU A 34 -35.85 18.77 -32.43
C LEU A 34 -34.69 19.76 -32.27
N PRO A 35 -33.80 19.53 -31.28
CA PRO A 35 -32.58 20.31 -31.14
C PRO A 35 -31.80 20.42 -32.42
N GLN A 36 -31.19 21.58 -32.74
CA GLN A 36 -30.49 21.87 -33.99
C GLN A 36 -29.49 20.78 -34.41
N PHE A 37 -28.90 20.09 -33.47
CA PHE A 37 -27.95 19.00 -33.71
C PHE A 37 -28.60 17.80 -34.45
N PHE A 38 -29.90 17.57 -34.23
CA PHE A 38 -30.65 16.48 -34.87
C PHE A 38 -31.49 16.94 -36.07
N SER A 39 -31.54 18.23 -36.34
CA SER A 39 -32.28 18.79 -37.47
C SER A 39 -31.72 18.32 -38.83
N ALA A 40 -30.45 18.00 -38.90
CA ALA A 40 -29.81 17.44 -40.09
C ALA A 40 -30.34 16.04 -40.49
N PHE A 41 -30.95 15.31 -39.57
CA PHE A 41 -31.51 13.97 -39.76
C PHE A 41 -33.01 14.00 -40.07
N SER A 42 -33.68 15.17 -40.06
CA SER A 42 -35.10 15.32 -40.33
C SER A 42 -35.33 16.33 -41.46
N SER A 43 -35.63 15.85 -42.64
CA SER A 43 -36.05 16.66 -43.77
C SER A 43 -37.57 16.95 -43.68
N GLY A 44 -38.01 17.68 -42.64
CA GLY A 44 -39.42 18.02 -42.46
C GLY A 44 -39.88 17.96 -41.01
N GLN A 45 -41.17 18.22 -40.73
CA GLN A 45 -41.75 18.04 -39.38
C GLN A 45 -41.56 16.58 -38.93
N ALA A 46 -40.61 16.33 -38.00
CA ALA A 46 -40.39 15.01 -37.45
C ALA A 46 -41.67 14.50 -36.76
N SER A 47 -42.15 13.33 -37.16
CA SER A 47 -43.30 12.71 -36.46
C SER A 47 -42.91 12.43 -35.03
N GLY A 48 -43.84 12.54 -34.06
CA GLY A 48 -43.57 12.27 -32.64
C GLY A 48 -42.96 10.87 -32.44
N ALA A 49 -43.29 9.89 -33.28
CA ALA A 49 -42.69 8.56 -33.28
C ALA A 49 -41.20 8.59 -33.63
N PHE A 50 -40.77 9.43 -34.57
CA PHE A 50 -39.36 9.59 -34.92
C PHE A 50 -38.56 10.28 -33.80
N ALA A 51 -39.10 11.31 -33.16
CA ALA A 51 -38.48 11.97 -32.03
C ALA A 51 -38.31 10.99 -30.85
N LEU A 52 -39.32 10.14 -30.61
CA LEU A 52 -39.25 9.10 -29.57
C LEU A 52 -38.18 8.05 -29.92
N ALA A 53 -38.09 7.63 -31.17
CA ALA A 53 -37.04 6.68 -31.59
C ALA A 53 -35.64 7.27 -31.40
N ILE A 54 -35.42 8.57 -31.70
CA ILE A 54 -34.16 9.27 -31.41
C ILE A 54 -33.88 9.32 -29.92
N ALA A 55 -34.84 9.65 -29.08
CA ALA A 55 -34.67 9.70 -27.64
C ALA A 55 -34.28 8.36 -27.02
N VAL A 56 -34.98 7.28 -27.44
CA VAL A 56 -34.67 5.91 -27.01
C VAL A 56 -33.30 5.46 -27.53
N GLY A 57 -33.01 5.72 -28.82
CA GLY A 57 -31.71 5.41 -29.42
C GLY A 57 -30.56 6.13 -28.71
N LEU A 58 -30.73 7.42 -28.38
CA LEU A 58 -29.75 8.21 -27.65
C LEU A 58 -29.56 7.70 -26.23
N LEU A 59 -30.64 7.32 -25.53
CA LEU A 59 -30.57 6.73 -24.18
C LEU A 59 -29.76 5.43 -24.21
N LEU A 60 -30.05 4.54 -25.17
CA LEU A 60 -29.32 3.29 -25.33
C LEU A 60 -27.86 3.53 -25.72
N ALA A 61 -27.59 4.49 -26.59
CA ALA A 61 -26.22 4.85 -26.97
C ALA A 61 -25.43 5.39 -25.78
N ILE A 62 -26.02 6.31 -25.00
CA ILE A 62 -25.39 6.82 -23.77
C ILE A 62 -25.12 5.67 -22.77
N ALA A 63 -26.10 4.78 -22.56
CA ALA A 63 -25.95 3.64 -21.66
C ALA A 63 -24.84 2.68 -22.12
N LEU A 64 -24.79 2.36 -23.44
CA LEU A 64 -23.74 1.52 -24.01
C LEU A 64 -22.35 2.16 -23.87
N VAL A 65 -22.23 3.43 -24.27
CA VAL A 65 -20.95 4.15 -24.15
C VAL A 65 -20.51 4.24 -22.68
N ALA A 66 -21.45 4.50 -21.74
CA ALA A 66 -21.17 4.53 -20.32
C ALA A 66 -20.71 3.15 -19.79
N ALA A 67 -21.34 2.06 -20.24
CA ALA A 67 -20.95 0.71 -19.84
C ALA A 67 -19.54 0.34 -20.37
N PHE A 68 -19.27 0.60 -21.65
CA PHE A 68 -17.92 0.36 -22.21
C PHE A 68 -16.85 1.27 -21.58
N GLN A 69 -17.18 2.55 -21.37
CA GLN A 69 -16.29 3.48 -20.70
C GLN A 69 -16.00 3.03 -19.26
N GLY A 70 -17.03 2.57 -18.53
CA GLY A 70 -16.89 2.05 -17.18
C GLY A 70 -15.97 0.83 -17.14
N LEU A 71 -16.20 -0.14 -18.05
CA LEU A 71 -15.35 -1.33 -18.19
C LEU A 71 -13.90 -0.96 -18.53
N ALA A 72 -13.70 -0.11 -19.53
CA ALA A 72 -12.38 0.32 -19.96
C ALA A 72 -11.64 1.08 -18.84
N SER A 73 -12.35 1.97 -18.14
CA SER A 73 -11.80 2.71 -17.00
C SER A 73 -11.39 1.77 -15.86
N TRP A 74 -12.25 0.79 -15.52
CA TRP A 74 -11.97 -0.16 -14.47
C TRP A 74 -10.74 -1.03 -14.79
N LEU A 75 -10.67 -1.61 -15.98
CA LEU A 75 -9.53 -2.43 -16.41
C LEU A 75 -8.24 -1.62 -16.48
N LEU A 76 -8.29 -0.42 -17.05
CA LEU A 76 -7.10 0.42 -17.19
C LEU A 76 -6.61 0.96 -15.83
N GLN A 77 -7.52 1.37 -14.95
CA GLN A 77 -7.17 1.81 -13.61
C GLN A 77 -6.57 0.67 -12.78
N THR A 78 -7.14 -0.55 -12.89
CA THR A 78 -6.59 -1.73 -12.22
C THR A 78 -5.19 -2.04 -12.74
N TYR A 79 -5.00 -2.11 -14.07
CA TYR A 79 -3.70 -2.42 -14.65
C TYR A 79 -2.62 -1.38 -14.29
N VAL A 80 -2.94 -0.09 -14.47
CA VAL A 80 -1.99 1.00 -14.16
C VAL A 80 -1.73 1.07 -12.66
N GLY A 81 -2.75 0.86 -11.84
CA GLY A 81 -2.64 0.87 -10.39
C GLY A 81 -1.74 -0.24 -9.87
N GLU A 82 -2.02 -1.49 -10.26
CA GLU A 82 -1.22 -2.64 -9.85
C GLU A 82 0.23 -2.54 -10.35
N LYS A 83 0.44 -2.10 -11.58
CA LYS A 83 1.77 -1.87 -12.12
C LYS A 83 2.53 -0.81 -11.33
N LEU A 84 1.87 0.30 -10.99
CA LEU A 84 2.48 1.37 -10.19
C LEU A 84 2.89 0.88 -8.79
N VAL A 85 2.03 0.09 -8.15
CA VAL A 85 2.31 -0.51 -6.83
C VAL A 85 3.47 -1.51 -6.93
N TRP A 86 3.47 -2.35 -7.97
CA TRP A 86 4.54 -3.33 -8.20
C TRP A 86 5.90 -2.66 -8.41
N ASP A 87 5.98 -1.67 -9.32
CA ASP A 87 7.20 -0.90 -9.58
C ASP A 87 7.70 -0.19 -8.30
N PHE A 88 6.76 0.35 -7.51
CA PHE A 88 7.09 1.08 -6.29
C PHE A 88 7.57 0.15 -5.18
N ARG A 89 6.93 -1.03 -5.00
CA ARG A 89 7.38 -2.06 -4.06
C ARG A 89 8.77 -2.59 -4.42
N ALA A 90 9.04 -2.83 -5.71
CA ALA A 90 10.35 -3.26 -6.16
C ALA A 90 11.45 -2.22 -5.85
N LYS A 91 11.17 -0.93 -6.05
CA LYS A 91 12.08 0.16 -5.69
C LYS A 91 12.33 0.23 -4.18
N LEU A 92 11.26 0.11 -3.38
CA LEU A 92 11.35 0.10 -1.92
C LEU A 92 12.19 -1.07 -1.42
N LEU A 93 11.93 -2.28 -1.90
CA LEU A 93 12.68 -3.47 -1.50
C LEU A 93 14.17 -3.31 -1.85
N ASN A 94 14.47 -2.89 -3.08
CA ASN A 94 15.86 -2.65 -3.51
C ASN A 94 16.56 -1.58 -2.66
N HIS A 95 15.82 -0.53 -2.24
CA HIS A 95 16.37 0.51 -1.38
C HIS A 95 16.59 0.01 0.05
N VAL A 96 15.58 -0.65 0.65
CA VAL A 96 15.63 -1.18 2.03
C VAL A 96 16.78 -2.17 2.19
N GLN A 97 17.03 -3.04 1.21
CA GLN A 97 18.16 -3.98 1.23
C GLN A 97 19.53 -3.29 1.24
N ARG A 98 19.60 -2.04 0.81
CA ARG A 98 20.85 -1.23 0.76
C ARG A 98 20.98 -0.28 1.95
N LEU A 99 20.01 -0.27 2.87
CA LEU A 99 20.12 0.53 4.09
C LEU A 99 21.13 -0.10 5.06
N PRO A 100 21.81 0.71 5.88
CA PRO A 100 22.79 0.21 6.84
C PRO A 100 22.15 -0.72 7.88
N LEU A 101 22.94 -1.66 8.38
CA LEU A 101 22.48 -2.59 9.43
C LEU A 101 21.94 -1.84 10.66
N ALA A 102 22.51 -0.68 10.98
CA ALA A 102 22.04 0.20 12.04
C ALA A 102 20.56 0.58 11.91
N PHE A 103 20.07 0.78 10.69
CA PHE A 103 18.65 1.05 10.41
C PHE A 103 17.80 -0.17 10.78
N HIS A 104 18.22 -1.36 10.34
CA HIS A 104 17.48 -2.61 10.60
C HIS A 104 17.49 -2.98 12.08
N ASP A 105 18.58 -2.73 12.79
CA ASP A 105 18.71 -2.95 14.23
C ASP A 105 17.83 -1.98 15.05
N HIS A 106 17.67 -0.74 14.57
CA HIS A 106 16.89 0.30 15.28
C HIS A 106 15.38 0.19 15.01
N TYR A 107 14.97 0.02 13.75
CA TYR A 107 13.55 0.01 13.33
C TYR A 107 12.95 -1.39 13.21
N GLY A 108 13.80 -2.41 13.08
CA GLY A 108 13.37 -3.79 12.85
C GLY A 108 12.82 -4.03 11.44
N ALA A 109 12.76 -5.29 11.02
CA ALA A 109 12.23 -5.68 9.71
C ALA A 109 10.72 -5.41 9.58
N ALA A 110 9.96 -5.47 10.68
CA ALA A 110 8.51 -5.36 10.68
C ALA A 110 8.02 -4.02 10.14
N ASP A 111 8.68 -2.91 10.47
CA ASP A 111 8.30 -1.58 10.00
C ASP A 111 8.51 -1.43 8.48
N SER A 112 9.64 -1.92 7.98
CA SER A 112 9.94 -1.94 6.54
C SER A 112 8.95 -2.82 5.76
N VAL A 113 8.62 -4.00 6.28
CA VAL A 113 7.62 -4.91 5.69
C VAL A 113 6.25 -4.23 5.67
N TYR A 114 5.84 -3.59 6.77
CA TYR A 114 4.58 -2.86 6.83
C TYR A 114 4.53 -1.73 5.79
N CYS A 115 5.61 -0.97 5.65
CA CYS A 115 5.72 0.11 4.67
C CYS A 115 5.58 -0.43 3.22
N ILE A 116 6.27 -1.52 2.89
CA ILE A 116 6.22 -2.14 1.56
C ILE A 116 4.84 -2.75 1.27
N GLN A 117 4.22 -3.42 2.25
CA GLN A 117 2.94 -4.12 2.04
C GLN A 117 1.74 -3.19 2.11
N HIS A 118 1.68 -2.30 3.09
CA HIS A 118 0.48 -1.53 3.42
C HIS A 118 0.55 -0.06 3.02
N ASP A 119 1.73 0.57 3.08
CA ASP A 119 1.86 1.99 2.73
C ASP A 119 2.17 2.21 1.24
N ALA A 120 2.93 1.34 0.59
CA ALA A 120 3.25 1.47 -0.84
C ALA A 120 2.02 1.57 -1.76
N PRO A 121 0.89 0.85 -1.54
CA PRO A 121 -0.33 1.03 -2.34
C PRO A 121 -0.94 2.42 -2.28
N SER A 122 -0.57 3.25 -1.29
CA SER A 122 -1.09 4.62 -1.17
C SER A 122 -0.77 5.49 -2.40
N ILE A 123 0.31 5.20 -3.14
CA ILE A 123 0.65 5.90 -4.38
C ILE A 123 -0.45 5.74 -5.45
N GLN A 124 -0.99 4.53 -5.57
CA GLN A 124 -2.13 4.25 -6.46
C GLN A 124 -3.38 4.99 -5.98
N TYR A 125 -3.67 4.92 -4.68
CA TYR A 125 -4.87 5.52 -4.10
C TYR A 125 -4.86 7.06 -4.21
N VAL A 126 -3.73 7.71 -3.96
CA VAL A 126 -3.59 9.16 -4.11
C VAL A 126 -3.91 9.59 -5.55
N VAL A 127 -3.35 8.93 -6.55
CA VAL A 127 -3.49 9.34 -7.96
C VAL A 127 -4.85 8.91 -8.51
N LEU A 128 -5.18 7.61 -8.43
CA LEU A 128 -6.34 7.05 -9.15
C LEU A 128 -7.65 7.17 -8.39
N GLN A 129 -7.61 7.13 -7.06
CA GLN A 129 -8.84 7.18 -6.24
C GLN A 129 -9.02 8.52 -5.50
N GLY A 130 -7.98 9.35 -5.43
CA GLY A 130 -7.98 10.67 -4.81
C GLY A 130 -8.10 11.79 -5.84
N ILE A 131 -6.98 12.17 -6.46
CA ILE A 131 -6.86 13.37 -7.30
C ILE A 131 -7.79 13.31 -8.53
N LEU A 132 -7.79 12.20 -9.26
CA LEU A 132 -8.59 12.09 -10.49
C LEU A 132 -10.12 12.18 -10.22
N PRO A 133 -10.71 11.42 -9.28
CA PRO A 133 -12.14 11.56 -8.97
C PRO A 133 -12.51 12.93 -8.40
N LEU A 134 -11.62 13.58 -7.63
CA LEU A 134 -11.84 14.95 -7.15
C LEU A 134 -11.94 15.94 -8.31
N ALA A 135 -11.02 15.86 -9.26
CA ALA A 135 -11.05 16.71 -10.45
C ALA A 135 -12.34 16.49 -11.26
N VAL A 136 -12.71 15.22 -11.50
CA VAL A 136 -13.97 14.89 -12.19
C VAL A 136 -15.18 15.45 -11.45
N ALA A 137 -15.24 15.30 -10.13
CA ALA A 137 -16.35 15.82 -9.30
C ALA A 137 -16.49 17.34 -9.40
N VAL A 138 -15.36 18.07 -9.37
CA VAL A 138 -15.37 19.55 -9.53
C VAL A 138 -15.90 19.96 -10.91
N PHE A 139 -15.35 19.36 -11.98
CA PHE A 139 -15.76 19.69 -13.34
C PHE A 139 -17.23 19.29 -13.62
N THR A 140 -17.66 18.15 -13.07
CA THR A 140 -19.08 17.72 -13.19
C THR A 140 -20.02 18.70 -12.51
N LEU A 141 -19.68 19.15 -11.30
CA LEU A 141 -20.47 20.12 -10.55
C LEU A 141 -20.55 21.47 -11.29
N ILE A 142 -19.40 21.97 -11.78
CA ILE A 142 -19.35 23.20 -12.58
C ILE A 142 -20.21 23.06 -13.84
N GLY A 143 -20.09 21.94 -14.55
CA GLY A 143 -20.87 21.67 -15.75
C GLY A 143 -22.37 21.61 -15.49
N MET A 144 -22.81 20.96 -14.40
CA MET A 144 -24.22 20.91 -14.00
C MET A 144 -24.76 22.30 -13.65
N ILE A 145 -24.02 23.09 -12.86
CA ILE A 145 -24.39 24.47 -12.51
C ILE A 145 -24.49 25.32 -13.78
N TYR A 146 -23.49 25.25 -14.66
CA TYR A 146 -23.49 26.01 -15.92
C TYR A 146 -24.74 25.71 -16.78
N ILE A 147 -25.07 24.43 -16.97
CA ILE A 147 -26.25 24.05 -17.75
C ILE A 147 -27.53 24.50 -17.05
N THR A 148 -27.63 24.36 -15.72
CA THR A 148 -28.80 24.81 -14.94
C THR A 148 -29.01 26.31 -15.09
N VAL A 149 -27.95 27.13 -14.99
CA VAL A 149 -28.02 28.60 -15.21
C VAL A 149 -28.52 28.93 -16.61
N ARG A 150 -28.08 28.19 -17.63
CA ARG A 150 -28.47 28.42 -19.04
C ARG A 150 -29.90 28.04 -19.32
N ILE A 151 -30.50 27.11 -18.57
CA ILE A 151 -31.90 26.69 -18.75
C ILE A 151 -32.82 27.62 -17.93
N ASP A 152 -32.57 27.81 -16.64
CA ASP A 152 -33.36 28.66 -15.76
C ASP A 152 -32.53 29.24 -14.61
N PRO A 153 -32.22 30.54 -14.61
CA PRO A 153 -31.45 31.19 -13.53
C PRO A 153 -32.11 31.11 -12.16
N THR A 154 -33.46 31.15 -12.09
CA THR A 154 -34.20 31.11 -10.83
C THR A 154 -34.05 29.74 -10.15
N ILE A 155 -34.19 28.68 -10.93
CA ILE A 155 -34.01 27.32 -10.42
C ILE A 155 -32.53 27.09 -10.03
N CYS A 156 -31.61 27.74 -10.74
CA CYS A 156 -30.19 27.69 -10.36
C CYS A 156 -29.96 28.31 -8.95
N LEU A 157 -30.66 29.36 -8.57
CA LEU A 157 -30.57 29.90 -7.21
C LEU A 157 -31.02 28.90 -6.15
N ILE A 158 -32.03 28.07 -6.44
CA ILE A 158 -32.45 26.97 -5.56
C ILE A 158 -31.31 25.96 -5.45
N ALA A 159 -30.74 25.52 -6.56
CA ALA A 159 -29.63 24.59 -6.58
C ALA A 159 -28.40 25.13 -5.82
N LEU A 160 -28.06 26.41 -6.05
CA LEU A 160 -26.97 27.09 -5.31
C LEU A 160 -27.26 27.23 -3.81
N GLY A 161 -28.54 27.40 -3.40
CA GLY A 161 -28.92 27.43 -1.99
C GLY A 161 -28.82 26.06 -1.30
N ILE A 162 -29.11 24.98 -2.02
CA ILE A 162 -29.06 23.60 -1.51
C ILE A 162 -27.62 23.09 -1.45
N THR A 163 -26.80 23.43 -2.44
CA THR A 163 -25.41 22.97 -2.58
C THR A 163 -24.58 23.20 -1.31
N PRO A 164 -24.50 24.38 -0.70
CA PRO A 164 -23.74 24.60 0.53
C PRO A 164 -24.31 23.83 1.73
N ILE A 165 -25.63 23.63 1.81
CA ILE A 165 -26.23 22.82 2.87
C ILE A 165 -25.80 21.38 2.75
N LEU A 166 -25.86 20.80 1.55
CA LEU A 166 -25.39 19.45 1.26
C LEU A 166 -23.89 19.31 1.53
N PHE A 167 -23.10 20.31 1.14
CA PHE A 167 -21.66 20.32 1.36
C PHE A 167 -21.31 20.32 2.85
N VAL A 168 -21.96 21.20 3.65
CA VAL A 168 -21.75 21.28 5.10
C VAL A 168 -22.18 19.98 5.79
N LEU A 169 -23.35 19.42 5.44
CA LEU A 169 -23.82 18.13 5.98
C LEU A 169 -22.85 16.98 5.62
N SER A 170 -22.39 16.93 4.38
CA SER A 170 -21.46 15.91 3.92
C SER A 170 -20.10 16.04 4.62
N MET A 171 -19.58 17.27 4.78
CA MET A 171 -18.34 17.53 5.50
C MET A 171 -18.44 17.19 6.99
N ALA A 172 -19.54 17.56 7.64
CA ALA A 172 -19.82 17.23 9.04
C ALA A 172 -19.92 15.71 9.24
N SER A 173 -20.66 15.02 8.35
CA SER A 173 -20.76 13.56 8.32
C SER A 173 -19.38 12.92 8.20
N SER A 174 -18.59 13.31 7.19
CA SER A 174 -17.25 12.76 6.95
C SER A 174 -16.32 12.95 8.14
N ARG A 175 -16.36 14.12 8.78
CA ARG A 175 -15.54 14.43 9.96
C ARG A 175 -15.93 13.56 11.17
N LEU A 176 -17.21 13.48 11.49
CA LEU A 176 -17.73 12.69 12.62
C LEU A 176 -17.54 11.19 12.42
N VAL A 177 -17.82 10.70 11.21
CA VAL A 177 -17.61 9.29 10.84
C VAL A 177 -16.13 8.93 10.99
N ARG A 178 -15.20 9.77 10.55
CA ARG A 178 -13.77 9.55 10.68
C ARG A 178 -13.31 9.47 12.14
N LEU A 179 -13.75 10.41 12.98
CA LEU A 179 -13.41 10.40 14.40
C LEU A 179 -13.88 9.11 15.09
N ARG A 180 -15.13 8.69 14.81
CA ARG A 180 -15.67 7.45 15.37
C ARG A 180 -15.01 6.20 14.81
N SER A 181 -14.68 6.19 13.52
CA SER A 181 -13.99 5.08 12.86
C SER A 181 -12.58 4.87 13.43
N ARG A 182 -11.84 5.94 13.76
CA ARG A 182 -10.53 5.82 14.45
C ARG A 182 -10.66 5.10 15.77
N HIS A 183 -11.62 5.51 16.60
CA HIS A 183 -11.85 4.85 17.89
C HIS A 183 -12.24 3.37 17.74
N ILE A 184 -13.02 3.02 16.72
CA ILE A 184 -13.36 1.61 16.43
C ILE A 184 -12.12 0.82 16.02
N LYS A 185 -11.21 1.41 15.24
CA LYS A 185 -9.93 0.78 14.89
C LYS A 185 -9.05 0.51 16.12
N GLU A 186 -9.03 1.40 17.09
CA GLU A 186 -8.32 1.20 18.36
C GLU A 186 -8.91 0.02 19.14
N LEU A 187 -10.25 -0.05 19.22
CA LEU A 187 -10.94 -1.18 19.86
C LEU A 187 -10.68 -2.51 19.12
N ASP A 188 -10.62 -2.47 17.80
CA ASP A 188 -10.30 -3.64 16.96
C ASP A 188 -8.86 -4.11 17.18
N SER A 189 -7.91 -3.18 17.18
CA SER A 189 -6.51 -3.46 17.49
C SER A 189 -6.34 -4.10 18.86
N THR A 190 -7.06 -3.59 19.88
CA THR A 190 -7.06 -4.17 21.23
C THR A 190 -7.63 -5.59 21.24
N ALA A 191 -8.70 -5.86 20.49
CA ALA A 191 -9.24 -7.23 20.38
C ALA A 191 -8.28 -8.18 19.67
N MET A 192 -7.59 -7.71 18.61
CA MET A 192 -6.59 -8.49 17.88
C MET A 192 -5.33 -8.76 18.70
N SER A 193 -4.89 -7.81 19.54
CA SER A 193 -3.76 -8.06 20.46
C SER A 193 -4.04 -9.18 21.46
N VAL A 194 -5.28 -9.30 21.94
CA VAL A 194 -5.70 -10.45 22.77
C VAL A 194 -5.57 -11.77 21.99
N VAL A 195 -5.99 -11.82 20.72
CA VAL A 195 -5.85 -13.01 19.89
C VAL A 195 -4.37 -13.40 19.70
N GLN A 196 -3.53 -12.42 19.38
CA GLN A 196 -2.09 -12.65 19.22
C GLN A 196 -1.44 -13.17 20.52
N GLU A 197 -1.79 -12.57 21.67
CA GLU A 197 -1.32 -13.01 22.98
C GLU A 197 -1.75 -14.45 23.29
N VAL A 198 -3.06 -14.76 23.09
CA VAL A 198 -3.63 -16.09 23.34
C VAL A 198 -2.95 -17.16 22.46
N LEU A 199 -2.81 -16.88 21.16
CA LEU A 199 -2.18 -17.83 20.23
C LEU A 199 -0.67 -17.95 20.47
N GLY A 200 0.00 -16.87 20.83
CA GLY A 200 1.43 -16.88 21.18
C GLY A 200 1.73 -17.70 22.45
N PHE A 201 0.82 -17.69 23.41
CA PHE A 201 0.96 -18.43 24.67
C PHE A 201 0.03 -19.63 24.77
N ILE A 202 -0.41 -20.21 23.66
CA ILE A 202 -1.42 -21.26 23.64
C ILE A 202 -1.05 -22.50 24.48
N ARG A 203 0.24 -22.88 24.50
CA ARG A 203 0.73 -24.00 25.34
C ARG A 203 0.52 -23.71 26.82
N THR A 204 0.82 -22.50 27.27
CA THR A 204 0.64 -22.07 28.67
C THR A 204 -0.85 -22.04 29.02
N ILE A 205 -1.71 -21.48 28.16
CA ILE A 205 -3.16 -21.42 28.40
C ILE A 205 -3.74 -22.81 28.52
N LYS A 206 -3.34 -23.75 27.64
CA LYS A 206 -3.76 -25.15 27.71
C LYS A 206 -3.24 -25.87 28.98
N ALA A 207 -1.99 -25.61 29.37
CA ALA A 207 -1.43 -26.20 30.55
C ALA A 207 -2.15 -25.79 31.84
N PHE A 208 -2.71 -24.58 31.87
CA PHE A 208 -3.49 -24.08 33.02
C PHE A 208 -5.01 -24.20 32.86
N GLY A 209 -5.52 -24.73 31.73
CA GLY A 209 -6.96 -24.89 31.48
C GLY A 209 -7.74 -23.57 31.47
N GLN A 210 -7.10 -22.46 31.00
CA GLN A 210 -7.69 -21.12 31.04
C GLN A 210 -8.36 -20.68 29.72
N GLU A 211 -8.69 -21.60 28.82
CA GLU A 211 -9.26 -21.30 27.51
C GLU A 211 -10.56 -20.49 27.61
N HIS A 212 -11.43 -20.87 28.55
CA HIS A 212 -12.71 -20.16 28.72
C HIS A 212 -12.53 -18.73 29.22
N ARG A 213 -11.59 -18.48 30.12
CA ARG A 213 -11.27 -17.14 30.63
C ARG A 213 -10.76 -16.21 29.51
N GLU A 214 -9.86 -16.70 28.66
CA GLU A 214 -9.33 -15.92 27.54
C GLU A 214 -10.40 -15.71 26.46
N TYR A 215 -11.26 -16.69 26.20
CA TYR A 215 -12.44 -16.52 25.35
C TYR A 215 -13.35 -15.39 25.86
N GLU A 216 -13.70 -15.37 27.13
CA GLU A 216 -14.52 -14.30 27.72
C GLU A 216 -13.82 -12.93 27.64
N ARG A 217 -12.51 -12.89 27.80
CA ARG A 217 -11.71 -11.68 27.63
C ARG A 217 -11.82 -11.14 26.22
N PHE A 218 -11.66 -11.99 25.21
CA PHE A 218 -11.85 -11.63 23.80
C PHE A 218 -13.29 -11.14 23.52
N VAL A 219 -14.30 -11.86 23.98
CA VAL A 219 -15.71 -11.49 23.78
C VAL A 219 -16.01 -10.11 24.38
N ARG A 220 -15.46 -9.79 25.56
CA ARG A 220 -15.62 -8.46 26.17
C ARG A 220 -15.00 -7.34 25.34
N HIS A 221 -13.84 -7.53 24.75
CA HIS A 221 -13.22 -6.54 23.86
C HIS A 221 -13.97 -6.43 22.53
N SER A 222 -14.35 -7.55 21.95
CA SER A 222 -15.10 -7.62 20.70
C SER A 222 -16.49 -7.00 20.82
N SER A 223 -17.18 -7.16 21.94
CA SER A 223 -18.51 -6.56 22.19
C SER A 223 -18.44 -5.02 22.25
N LYS A 224 -17.37 -4.45 22.80
CA LYS A 224 -17.15 -3.00 22.78
C LYS A 224 -17.00 -2.48 21.36
N ARG A 225 -16.23 -3.19 20.52
CA ARG A 225 -16.09 -2.91 19.09
C ARG A 225 -17.44 -2.96 18.37
N LEU A 226 -18.24 -4.03 18.60
CA LEU A 226 -19.58 -4.16 18.03
C LEU A 226 -20.48 -2.99 18.40
N ALA A 227 -20.53 -2.61 19.67
CA ALA A 227 -21.30 -1.45 20.11
C ALA A 227 -20.84 -0.15 19.46
N GLY A 228 -19.53 0.02 19.30
CA GLY A 228 -18.96 1.16 18.56
C GLY A 228 -19.41 1.19 17.10
N GLN A 229 -19.35 0.03 16.42
CA GLN A 229 -19.78 -0.12 15.02
C GLN A 229 -21.25 0.19 14.80
N ILE A 230 -22.12 -0.29 15.72
CA ILE A 230 -23.56 0.00 15.67
C ILE A 230 -23.82 1.52 15.85
N ARG A 231 -23.09 2.19 16.76
CA ARG A 231 -23.21 3.64 16.94
C ARG A 231 -22.76 4.40 15.68
N LEU A 232 -21.68 3.95 15.03
CA LEU A 232 -21.21 4.52 13.77
C LEU A 232 -22.25 4.34 12.66
N ALA A 233 -22.81 3.13 12.51
CA ALA A 233 -23.85 2.84 11.52
C ALA A 233 -25.10 3.73 11.72
N ARG A 234 -25.54 3.92 12.97
CA ARG A 234 -26.64 4.85 13.28
C ARG A 234 -26.32 6.29 12.87
N LEU A 235 -25.10 6.76 13.16
CA LEU A 235 -24.65 8.10 12.75
C LEU A 235 -24.68 8.25 11.22
N GLN A 236 -24.15 7.26 10.49
CA GLN A 236 -24.17 7.26 9.02
C GLN A 236 -25.60 7.27 8.47
N ALA A 237 -26.50 6.43 9.02
CA ALA A 237 -27.89 6.38 8.63
C ALA A 237 -28.59 7.73 8.87
N THR A 238 -28.36 8.36 10.03
CA THR A 238 -28.95 9.67 10.35
C THR A 238 -28.52 10.75 9.35
N PHE A 239 -27.22 10.83 9.03
CA PHE A 239 -26.75 11.79 8.02
C PHE A 239 -27.29 11.47 6.62
N SER A 240 -27.33 10.19 6.22
CA SER A 240 -27.91 9.78 4.94
C SER A 240 -29.39 10.20 4.83
N THR A 241 -30.16 10.03 5.89
CA THR A 241 -31.57 10.46 5.94
C THR A 241 -31.69 11.99 5.84
N LEU A 242 -30.89 12.74 6.60
CA LEU A 242 -30.91 14.22 6.55
C LEU A 242 -30.55 14.73 5.13
N ILE A 243 -29.53 14.17 4.52
CA ILE A 243 -29.15 14.50 3.14
C ILE A 243 -30.27 14.18 2.17
N GLY A 244 -30.88 12.99 2.31
CA GLY A 244 -32.05 12.59 1.49
C GLY A 244 -33.22 13.57 1.61
N LEU A 245 -33.51 14.05 2.83
CA LEU A 245 -34.53 15.04 3.06
C LEU A 245 -34.21 16.41 2.42
N VAL A 246 -32.95 16.85 2.49
CA VAL A 246 -32.52 18.10 1.82
C VAL A 246 -32.62 17.97 0.31
N VAL A 247 -32.21 16.85 -0.27
CA VAL A 247 -32.35 16.59 -1.71
C VAL A 247 -33.84 16.54 -2.11
N ALA A 248 -34.70 15.85 -1.33
CA ALA A 248 -36.12 15.80 -1.58
C ALA A 248 -36.78 17.18 -1.51
N GLY A 249 -36.41 17.98 -0.49
CA GLY A 249 -36.89 19.38 -0.35
C GLY A 249 -36.48 20.25 -1.53
N GLY A 250 -35.23 20.12 -1.98
CA GLY A 250 -34.72 20.80 -3.17
C GLY A 250 -35.43 20.39 -4.46
N THR A 251 -35.67 19.10 -4.63
CA THR A 251 -36.44 18.60 -5.76
C THR A 251 -37.89 19.10 -5.73
N ALA A 252 -38.52 19.10 -4.56
CA ALA A 252 -39.87 19.65 -4.40
C ALA A 252 -39.95 21.16 -4.69
N ALA A 253 -38.99 21.94 -4.21
CA ALA A 253 -38.92 23.39 -4.50
C ALA A 253 -38.71 23.63 -6.01
N THR A 254 -37.84 22.88 -6.65
CA THR A 254 -37.61 22.94 -8.09
C THR A 254 -38.83 22.55 -8.89
N LEU A 255 -39.56 21.51 -8.46
CA LEU A 255 -40.81 21.10 -9.08
C LEU A 255 -41.84 22.22 -8.98
N TYR A 256 -42.04 22.84 -7.78
CA TYR A 256 -43.00 23.92 -7.58
C TYR A 256 -42.71 25.13 -8.46
N VAL A 257 -41.46 25.66 -8.39
CA VAL A 257 -41.06 26.82 -9.19
C VAL A 257 -41.08 26.50 -10.69
N GLY A 258 -40.58 25.31 -11.03
CA GLY A 258 -40.51 24.86 -12.42
C GLY A 258 -41.90 24.70 -13.06
N VAL A 259 -42.90 24.18 -12.32
CA VAL A 259 -44.31 24.13 -12.79
C VAL A 259 -44.89 25.53 -12.98
N VAL A 260 -44.57 26.48 -12.14
CA VAL A 260 -45.00 27.90 -12.29
C VAL A 260 -44.39 28.46 -13.60
N HIS A 261 -43.09 28.23 -13.86
CA HIS A 261 -42.42 28.71 -15.07
C HIS A 261 -42.91 28.00 -16.33
N VAL A 262 -43.25 26.71 -16.25
CA VAL A 262 -43.88 25.99 -17.36
C VAL A 262 -45.24 26.55 -17.71
N ARG A 263 -46.09 26.82 -16.70
CA ARG A 263 -47.40 27.47 -16.91
C ARG A 263 -47.30 28.88 -17.49
N ALA A 264 -46.22 29.60 -17.15
CA ALA A 264 -45.94 30.93 -17.69
C ALA A 264 -45.30 30.85 -19.11
N GLY A 265 -45.07 29.66 -19.66
CA GLY A 265 -44.48 29.50 -20.99
C GLY A 265 -42.97 29.79 -21.04
N GLN A 266 -42.32 29.96 -19.90
CA GLN A 266 -40.88 30.28 -19.80
C GLN A 266 -39.99 29.03 -19.87
N LEU A 267 -40.52 27.86 -19.53
CA LEU A 267 -39.79 26.61 -19.43
C LEU A 267 -40.61 25.49 -20.12
N SER A 268 -39.93 24.56 -20.84
CA SER A 268 -40.56 23.34 -21.31
C SER A 268 -40.61 22.26 -20.22
N ILE A 269 -41.57 21.33 -20.33
CA ILE A 269 -41.69 20.19 -19.39
C ILE A 269 -40.41 19.34 -19.43
N GLY A 270 -39.83 19.09 -20.59
CA GLY A 270 -38.58 18.35 -20.70
C GLY A 270 -37.40 19.06 -20.06
N SER A 271 -37.33 20.40 -20.14
CA SER A 271 -36.29 21.18 -19.44
C SER A 271 -36.46 21.11 -17.93
N LEU A 272 -37.68 21.12 -17.39
CA LEU A 272 -37.96 20.91 -15.96
C LEU A 272 -37.44 19.54 -15.49
N LEU A 273 -37.68 18.48 -16.26
CA LEU A 273 -37.21 17.14 -15.93
C LEU A 273 -35.68 17.07 -15.89
N VAL A 274 -35.00 17.75 -16.83
CA VAL A 274 -33.52 17.84 -16.82
C VAL A 274 -33.01 18.53 -15.56
N LEU A 275 -33.64 19.66 -15.18
CA LEU A 275 -33.26 20.40 -13.97
C LEU A 275 -33.47 19.59 -12.68
N MET A 276 -34.59 18.86 -12.59
CA MET A 276 -34.85 17.94 -11.47
C MET A 276 -33.80 16.83 -11.41
N ALA A 277 -33.44 16.25 -12.56
CA ALA A 277 -32.40 15.21 -12.62
C ALA A 277 -31.03 15.76 -12.17
N TYR A 278 -30.65 16.97 -12.58
CA TYR A 278 -29.38 17.57 -12.16
C TYR A 278 -29.33 17.85 -10.67
N ILE A 279 -30.42 18.34 -10.05
CA ILE A 279 -30.45 18.58 -8.59
C ILE A 279 -30.20 17.29 -7.81
N VAL A 280 -30.82 16.19 -8.23
CA VAL A 280 -30.58 14.88 -7.61
C VAL A 280 -29.14 14.40 -7.85
N GLN A 281 -28.63 14.59 -9.06
CA GLN A 281 -27.27 14.14 -9.40
C GLN A 281 -26.15 14.99 -8.76
N MET A 282 -26.39 16.27 -8.44
CA MET A 282 -25.38 17.14 -7.81
C MET A 282 -24.90 16.65 -6.45
N TYR A 283 -25.68 15.81 -5.77
CA TYR A 283 -25.25 15.23 -4.50
C TYR A 283 -24.00 14.33 -4.64
N GLN A 284 -23.90 13.53 -5.69
CA GLN A 284 -22.77 12.60 -5.89
C GLN A 284 -21.40 13.30 -5.95
N PRO A 285 -21.18 14.33 -6.79
CA PRO A 285 -19.90 15.05 -6.80
C PRO A 285 -19.62 15.77 -5.47
N LEU A 286 -20.65 16.31 -4.78
CA LEU A 286 -20.47 16.93 -3.46
C LEU A 286 -20.04 15.93 -2.40
N GLN A 287 -20.62 14.75 -2.39
CA GLN A 287 -20.22 13.65 -1.51
C GLN A 287 -18.79 13.20 -1.84
N ALA A 288 -18.46 13.05 -3.12
CA ALA A 288 -17.11 12.69 -3.54
C ALA A 288 -16.05 13.71 -3.06
N LEU A 289 -16.33 15.01 -3.19
CA LEU A 289 -15.46 16.07 -2.67
C LEU A 289 -15.20 15.93 -1.17
N SER A 290 -16.25 15.65 -0.38
CA SER A 290 -16.11 15.51 1.07
C SER A 290 -15.37 14.25 1.50
N THR A 291 -15.69 13.10 0.91
CA THR A 291 -15.10 11.80 1.29
C THR A 291 -13.68 11.65 0.78
N LYS A 292 -13.46 11.97 -0.51
CA LYS A 292 -12.15 11.80 -1.15
C LYS A 292 -11.07 12.74 -0.60
N THR A 293 -11.43 13.95 -0.18
CA THR A 293 -10.48 14.84 0.50
C THR A 293 -9.99 14.23 1.80
N ALA A 294 -10.87 13.55 2.52
CA ALA A 294 -10.55 12.89 3.77
C ALA A 294 -9.66 11.64 3.58
N ASP A 295 -9.99 10.83 2.58
CA ASP A 295 -9.22 9.65 2.23
C ASP A 295 -7.82 10.04 1.73
N LEU A 296 -7.75 11.10 0.90
CA LEU A 296 -6.49 11.63 0.37
C LEU A 296 -5.50 12.02 1.47
N GLN A 297 -5.97 12.66 2.56
CA GLN A 297 -5.10 12.98 3.71
C GLN A 297 -4.50 11.72 4.35
N THR A 298 -5.27 10.64 4.43
CA THR A 298 -4.80 9.37 4.99
C THR A 298 -3.76 8.72 4.07
N TRP A 299 -4.03 8.69 2.77
CA TRP A 299 -3.11 8.12 1.79
C TRP A 299 -1.83 8.95 1.64
N LEU A 300 -1.91 10.28 1.74
CA LEU A 300 -0.74 11.15 1.74
C LEU A 300 0.15 10.92 2.97
N ALA A 301 -0.43 10.68 4.15
CA ALA A 301 0.35 10.35 5.33
C ALA A 301 1.09 9.00 5.21
N SER A 302 0.46 7.99 4.60
CA SER A 302 1.13 6.71 4.27
C SER A 302 2.23 6.89 3.23
N LEU A 303 1.95 7.68 2.19
CA LEU A 303 2.92 7.98 1.14
C LEU A 303 4.13 8.76 1.70
N GLU A 304 3.90 9.72 2.59
CA GLU A 304 4.97 10.46 3.28
C GLU A 304 5.89 9.53 4.10
N ARG A 305 5.33 8.54 4.80
CA ARG A 305 6.17 7.53 5.50
C ARG A 305 7.03 6.73 4.52
N THR A 306 6.46 6.37 3.38
CA THR A 306 7.17 5.62 2.34
C THR A 306 8.30 6.45 1.72
N PHE A 307 8.07 7.74 1.47
CA PHE A 307 9.13 8.63 0.98
C PHE A 307 10.21 8.88 2.05
N ARG A 308 9.84 9.03 3.32
CA ARG A 308 10.84 9.11 4.42
C ARG A 308 11.74 7.88 4.47
N LEU A 309 11.21 6.70 4.15
CA LEU A 309 12.01 5.48 4.06
C LEU A 309 12.97 5.55 2.85
N LEU A 310 12.53 6.05 1.70
CA LEU A 310 13.37 6.24 0.52
C LEU A 310 14.42 7.34 0.68
N ASP A 311 14.16 8.33 1.53
CA ASP A 311 15.08 9.43 1.80
C ASP A 311 16.18 9.04 2.81
N GLN A 312 16.09 7.85 3.44
CA GLN A 312 17.17 7.35 4.26
C GLN A 312 18.41 7.12 3.40
N PRO A 313 19.58 7.60 3.81
CA PRO A 313 20.80 7.38 3.05
C PRO A 313 21.07 5.87 2.95
N PRO A 314 21.43 5.38 1.76
CA PRO A 314 21.87 4.01 1.60
C PRO A 314 23.15 3.79 2.44
N GLU A 315 23.49 2.51 2.60
CA GLU A 315 24.65 2.05 3.37
C GLU A 315 25.89 2.93 3.16
N ILE A 316 26.80 2.85 4.14
CA ILE A 316 28.12 3.49 4.16
C ILE A 316 28.64 3.81 2.75
N ALA A 317 28.81 5.09 2.43
CA ALA A 317 29.21 5.53 1.09
C ALA A 317 30.56 4.91 0.71
N GLU A 318 30.57 4.18 -0.39
CA GLU A 318 31.85 3.75 -0.97
C GLU A 318 32.64 4.97 -1.45
N SER A 319 33.95 4.96 -1.19
CA SER A 319 34.82 5.96 -1.78
C SER A 319 34.77 5.86 -3.32
N PRO A 320 34.71 6.96 -4.06
CA PRO A 320 34.84 6.93 -5.52
C PRO A 320 36.14 6.27 -6.00
N SER A 321 37.14 6.22 -5.13
CA SER A 321 38.46 5.57 -5.35
C SER A 321 38.58 4.19 -4.74
N ALA A 322 37.45 3.51 -4.40
CA ALA A 322 37.48 2.22 -3.73
C ALA A 322 38.22 1.18 -4.55
N ILE A 323 39.13 0.47 -3.90
CA ILE A 323 40.02 -0.52 -4.48
C ILE A 323 39.27 -1.86 -4.58
N SER A 324 39.40 -2.55 -5.70
CA SER A 324 38.89 -3.92 -5.86
C SER A 324 39.80 -4.91 -5.09
N LEU A 325 39.18 -5.90 -4.42
CA LEU A 325 39.87 -6.93 -3.66
C LEU A 325 39.48 -8.30 -4.22
N GLU A 326 40.38 -8.92 -4.96
CA GLU A 326 40.12 -10.27 -5.50
C GLU A 326 40.33 -11.35 -4.44
N HIS A 327 41.43 -11.30 -3.70
CA HIS A 327 41.74 -12.27 -2.65
C HIS A 327 42.58 -11.64 -1.54
N ALA A 328 42.11 -11.77 -0.29
CA ALA A 328 42.84 -11.29 0.89
C ALA A 328 43.78 -12.36 1.43
N GLN A 329 44.96 -11.94 1.91
CA GLN A 329 45.86 -12.82 2.68
C GLN A 329 45.34 -13.11 4.07
N GLY A 330 44.52 -12.19 4.61
CA GLY A 330 43.80 -12.35 5.87
C GLY A 330 44.51 -11.83 7.11
N ARG A 331 45.47 -10.90 6.96
CA ARG A 331 46.04 -10.18 8.11
C ARG A 331 45.10 -9.06 8.53
N VAL A 332 44.56 -9.12 9.76
CA VAL A 332 43.65 -8.10 10.31
C VAL A 332 44.36 -7.33 11.42
N GLU A 333 44.23 -6.00 11.41
CA GLU A 333 44.82 -5.13 12.42
C GLU A 333 43.83 -4.05 12.87
N PHE A 334 43.57 -3.97 14.16
CA PHE A 334 42.80 -2.90 14.81
C PHE A 334 43.77 -1.89 15.40
N ARG A 335 43.59 -0.59 15.09
CA ARG A 335 44.41 0.51 15.59
C ARG A 335 43.56 1.54 16.28
N ASN A 336 43.60 1.58 17.62
CA ASN A 336 42.89 2.54 18.47
C ASN A 336 41.41 2.67 18.13
N VAL A 337 40.75 1.54 17.86
CA VAL A 337 39.35 1.48 17.42
C VAL A 337 38.41 1.74 18.60
N SER A 338 37.58 2.76 18.45
CA SER A 338 36.44 3.05 19.34
C SER A 338 35.16 3.04 18.53
N PHE A 339 34.09 2.45 19.08
CA PHE A 339 32.78 2.38 18.40
C PHE A 339 31.64 2.26 19.40
N ARG A 340 30.49 2.94 19.14
CA ARG A 340 29.26 2.88 19.91
C ARG A 340 28.05 2.79 18.99
N TYR A 341 27.09 1.91 19.31
CA TYR A 341 25.81 1.81 18.58
C TYR A 341 24.88 3.02 18.77
N GLY A 342 25.21 3.92 19.70
CA GLY A 342 24.48 5.14 19.98
C GLY A 342 24.95 5.82 21.26
N PRO A 343 24.51 7.05 21.55
CA PRO A 343 25.04 7.86 22.66
C PRO A 343 24.87 7.24 24.03
N ASN A 344 23.88 6.36 24.22
CA ASN A 344 23.56 5.72 25.51
C ASN A 344 24.14 4.30 25.67
N TYR A 345 24.88 3.80 24.67
CA TYR A 345 25.45 2.46 24.73
C TYR A 345 26.93 2.49 25.13
N GLN A 346 27.31 1.58 26.01
CA GLN A 346 28.74 1.30 26.23
C GLN A 346 29.27 0.58 25.00
N GLY A 347 30.31 1.14 24.38
CA GLY A 347 30.92 0.62 23.17
C GLY A 347 32.33 0.09 23.39
N LEU A 348 33.00 -0.25 22.32
CA LEU A 348 34.41 -0.55 22.28
C LEU A 348 35.20 0.76 22.47
N GLN A 349 36.25 0.74 23.26
CA GLN A 349 37.11 1.90 23.52
C GLN A 349 38.57 1.52 23.31
N ASN A 350 39.23 2.26 22.42
CA ASN A 350 40.68 2.18 22.19
C ASN A 350 41.22 0.76 21.99
N ILE A 351 40.55 -0.06 21.21
CA ILE A 351 40.92 -1.46 20.94
C ILE A 351 42.05 -1.49 19.91
N SER A 352 43.16 -2.15 20.30
CA SER A 352 44.31 -2.34 19.42
C SER A 352 44.85 -3.77 19.52
N PHE A 353 44.88 -4.49 18.42
CA PHE A 353 45.48 -5.81 18.28
C PHE A 353 45.76 -6.14 16.80
N SER A 354 46.56 -7.17 16.57
CA SER A 354 46.85 -7.66 15.22
C SER A 354 46.71 -9.17 15.16
N ILE A 355 46.10 -9.67 14.10
CA ILE A 355 45.91 -11.08 13.76
C ILE A 355 46.73 -11.37 12.52
N ALA A 356 47.66 -12.33 12.60
CA ALA A 356 48.44 -12.75 11.43
C ALA A 356 47.58 -13.57 10.46
N ALA A 357 47.95 -13.56 9.20
CA ALA A 357 47.29 -14.38 8.19
C ALA A 357 47.34 -15.88 8.57
N GLY A 358 46.23 -16.59 8.40
CA GLY A 358 46.08 -18.01 8.76
C GLY A 358 46.00 -18.31 10.27
N ALA A 359 46.08 -17.31 11.14
CA ALA A 359 45.98 -17.52 12.59
C ALA A 359 44.55 -17.87 13.04
N ARG A 360 44.43 -18.77 14.02
CA ARG A 360 43.16 -19.05 14.69
C ARG A 360 43.11 -18.25 15.99
N VAL A 361 42.07 -17.44 16.16
CA VAL A 361 41.91 -16.54 17.28
C VAL A 361 40.60 -16.82 18.01
N GLY A 362 40.66 -16.99 19.34
CA GLY A 362 39.52 -17.10 20.21
C GLY A 362 39.21 -15.74 20.87
N ILE A 363 37.96 -15.26 20.70
CA ILE A 363 37.49 -14.05 21.40
C ILE A 363 36.65 -14.47 22.60
N VAL A 364 37.14 -14.21 23.83
CA VAL A 364 36.50 -14.59 25.08
C VAL A 364 36.04 -13.34 25.85
N GLY A 365 34.92 -13.45 26.53
CA GLY A 365 34.38 -12.36 27.34
C GLY A 365 32.92 -12.60 27.73
N GLY A 366 32.43 -11.88 28.72
CA GLY A 366 31.04 -11.93 29.16
C GLY A 366 30.04 -11.47 28.09
N THR A 367 28.75 -11.67 28.34
CA THR A 367 27.68 -11.12 27.48
C THR A 367 27.77 -9.59 27.49
N GLY A 368 27.69 -8.96 26.34
CA GLY A 368 27.84 -7.50 26.21
C GLY A 368 29.28 -6.99 26.12
N ALA A 369 30.31 -7.85 26.18
CA ALA A 369 31.73 -7.44 26.09
C ALA A 369 32.18 -6.94 24.71
N GLY A 370 31.29 -6.89 23.72
CA GLY A 370 31.58 -6.36 22.36
C GLY A 370 32.12 -7.39 21.37
N LYS A 371 32.04 -8.71 21.66
CA LYS A 371 32.52 -9.76 20.74
C LYS A 371 31.88 -9.69 19.34
N THR A 372 30.55 -9.62 19.28
CA THR A 372 29.79 -9.48 18.03
C THR A 372 30.07 -8.14 17.36
N THR A 373 30.30 -7.09 18.14
CA THR A 373 30.64 -5.75 17.62
C THR A 373 31.96 -5.77 16.84
N LEU A 374 32.97 -6.50 17.34
CA LEU A 374 34.24 -6.68 16.62
C LEU A 374 34.03 -7.35 15.25
N LEU A 375 33.19 -8.39 15.18
CA LEU A 375 32.87 -9.07 13.93
C LEU A 375 32.10 -8.16 12.96
N ASN A 376 31.14 -7.39 13.48
CA ASN A 376 30.38 -6.44 12.68
C ASN A 376 31.27 -5.33 12.08
N LEU A 377 32.27 -4.88 12.82
CA LEU A 377 33.23 -3.88 12.36
C LEU A 377 34.18 -4.43 11.30
N ILE A 378 34.67 -5.68 11.45
CA ILE A 378 35.54 -6.31 10.43
C ILE A 378 34.82 -6.46 9.08
N MET A 379 33.54 -6.88 9.10
CA MET A 379 32.71 -7.00 7.90
C MET A 379 32.21 -5.65 7.39
N ARG A 380 32.58 -4.55 8.04
CA ARG A 380 32.18 -3.20 7.73
C ARG A 380 30.65 -3.07 7.62
N PHE A 381 29.91 -3.66 8.59
CA PHE A 381 28.49 -3.35 8.81
C PHE A 381 28.33 -2.00 9.51
N TYR A 382 29.39 -1.53 10.18
CA TYR A 382 29.53 -0.24 10.82
C TYR A 382 30.95 0.26 10.58
N ASP A 383 31.12 1.57 10.41
CA ASP A 383 32.44 2.20 10.47
C ASP A 383 32.77 2.57 11.92
N PRO A 384 34.03 2.46 12.37
CA PRO A 384 34.42 2.87 13.72
C PRO A 384 34.28 4.40 13.89
N ASP A 385 33.91 4.83 15.12
CA ASP A 385 33.85 6.26 15.45
C ASP A 385 35.26 6.88 15.45
N GLU A 386 36.26 6.12 15.95
CA GLU A 386 37.67 6.50 15.99
C GLU A 386 38.56 5.32 15.65
N GLY A 387 39.76 5.62 15.14
CA GLY A 387 40.73 4.60 14.74
C GLY A 387 40.51 4.04 13.35
N GLN A 388 41.16 2.93 13.07
CA GLN A 388 41.12 2.27 11.76
C GLN A 388 41.25 0.75 11.90
N ILE A 389 40.63 0.04 10.96
CA ILE A 389 40.73 -1.42 10.81
C ILE A 389 41.40 -1.69 9.49
N LEU A 390 42.49 -2.44 9.53
CA LEU A 390 43.23 -2.76 8.33
C LEU A 390 43.06 -4.25 7.97
N LEU A 391 42.87 -4.52 6.70
CA LEU A 391 42.98 -5.82 6.09
C LEU A 391 44.17 -5.81 5.13
N ASP A 392 45.15 -6.67 5.38
CA ASP A 392 46.42 -6.75 4.63
C ASP A 392 47.16 -5.40 4.52
N GLY A 393 47.05 -4.57 5.57
CA GLY A 393 47.71 -3.26 5.68
C GLY A 393 46.95 -2.08 5.07
N ILE A 394 45.82 -2.29 4.43
CA ILE A 394 44.96 -1.27 3.85
C ILE A 394 43.70 -1.12 4.69
N ASP A 395 43.24 0.12 4.90
CA ASP A 395 42.01 0.40 5.66
C ASP A 395 40.80 -0.21 4.93
N ILE A 396 39.94 -0.93 5.69
CA ILE A 396 38.74 -1.57 5.11
C ILE A 396 37.79 -0.60 4.44
N ARG A 397 37.88 0.72 4.76
CA ARG A 397 37.10 1.77 4.13
C ARG A 397 37.54 2.10 2.70
N GLU A 398 38.74 1.71 2.32
CA GLU A 398 39.30 1.92 0.97
C GLU A 398 38.89 0.82 -0.01
N TYR A 399 38.39 -0.33 0.49
CA TYR A 399 37.94 -1.42 -0.37
C TYR A 399 36.48 -1.22 -0.82
N ARG A 400 36.14 -1.79 -1.98
CA ARG A 400 34.73 -1.99 -2.40
C ARG A 400 34.06 -2.91 -1.40
N ILE A 401 32.89 -2.50 -0.88
CA ILE A 401 32.17 -3.24 0.17
C ILE A 401 31.84 -4.66 -0.26
N ALA A 402 31.41 -4.84 -1.51
CA ALA A 402 31.06 -6.14 -2.05
C ALA A 402 32.27 -7.08 -2.11
N ASP A 403 33.45 -6.59 -2.51
CA ASP A 403 34.66 -7.36 -2.61
C ASP A 403 35.23 -7.68 -1.22
N LEU A 404 35.18 -6.71 -0.29
CA LEU A 404 35.55 -6.92 1.11
C LEU A 404 34.71 -8.03 1.75
N ARG A 405 33.39 -7.97 1.62
CA ARG A 405 32.48 -8.95 2.23
C ARG A 405 32.61 -10.35 1.66
N ARG A 406 33.00 -10.48 0.40
CA ARG A 406 33.31 -11.79 -0.22
C ARG A 406 34.51 -12.49 0.42
N GLN A 407 35.38 -11.77 1.16
CA GLN A 407 36.51 -12.39 1.84
C GLN A 407 36.10 -13.07 3.16
N PHE A 408 34.85 -12.86 3.62
CA PHE A 408 34.38 -13.38 4.89
C PHE A 408 33.32 -14.46 4.69
N ALA A 409 33.46 -15.54 5.42
CA ALA A 409 32.43 -16.53 5.63
C ALA A 409 31.96 -16.45 7.08
N THR A 410 30.67 -16.36 7.30
CA THR A 410 30.10 -16.15 8.64
C THR A 410 29.17 -17.29 9.01
N VAL A 411 29.40 -17.89 10.17
CA VAL A 411 28.48 -18.85 10.81
C VAL A 411 27.79 -18.15 11.97
N LEU A 412 26.48 -17.93 11.83
CA LEU A 412 25.67 -17.25 12.87
C LEU A 412 25.37 -18.21 14.04
N GLN A 413 25.15 -17.64 15.21
CA GLN A 413 24.76 -18.38 16.41
C GLN A 413 23.39 -19.03 16.27
N GLU A 414 22.43 -18.31 15.68
CA GLU A 414 21.13 -18.81 15.26
C GLU A 414 21.10 -18.93 13.73
N PRO A 415 21.10 -20.15 13.20
CA PRO A 415 21.06 -20.37 11.77
C PRO A 415 19.69 -20.02 11.20
N VAL A 416 19.69 -19.25 10.11
CA VAL A 416 18.48 -18.91 9.34
C VAL A 416 18.60 -19.52 7.95
N LEU A 417 17.65 -20.34 7.56
CA LEU A 417 17.56 -20.86 6.21
C LEU A 417 16.47 -20.11 5.42
N LEU A 418 16.76 -19.92 4.14
CA LEU A 418 15.78 -19.38 3.22
C LEU A 418 14.74 -20.45 2.89
N ASP A 419 13.52 -20.03 2.59
CA ASP A 419 12.45 -20.89 2.07
C ASP A 419 12.75 -21.24 0.60
N ALA A 420 13.72 -22.15 0.43
CA ALA A 420 14.30 -22.59 -0.83
C ALA A 420 14.82 -24.03 -0.67
N SER A 421 15.30 -24.65 -1.74
CA SER A 421 15.90 -25.98 -1.67
C SER A 421 17.21 -25.97 -0.84
N ILE A 422 17.63 -27.14 -0.37
CA ILE A 422 18.90 -27.30 0.31
C ILE A 422 20.07 -26.89 -0.62
N ALA A 423 20.01 -27.27 -1.89
CA ALA A 423 21.00 -26.87 -2.89
C ALA A 423 21.11 -25.35 -3.01
N GLU A 424 19.98 -24.65 -3.15
CA GLU A 424 19.95 -23.18 -3.23
C GLU A 424 20.46 -22.50 -1.95
N ASN A 425 20.14 -23.06 -0.79
CA ASN A 425 20.68 -22.56 0.48
C ASN A 425 22.20 -22.73 0.56
N ILE A 426 22.76 -23.87 0.13
CA ILE A 426 24.22 -24.10 0.09
C ILE A 426 24.89 -23.15 -0.93
N ALA A 427 24.28 -22.98 -2.11
CA ALA A 427 24.80 -22.13 -3.17
C ALA A 427 24.61 -20.61 -2.88
N TYR A 428 24.00 -20.22 -1.76
CA TYR A 428 23.69 -18.83 -1.46
C TYR A 428 24.93 -17.93 -1.45
N GLY A 429 26.08 -18.43 -0.96
CA GLY A 429 27.35 -17.71 -0.98
C GLY A 429 27.98 -17.58 -2.37
N LYS A 430 27.66 -18.50 -3.31
CA LYS A 430 28.20 -18.55 -4.67
C LYS A 430 27.15 -19.02 -5.65
N HIS A 431 26.39 -18.07 -6.21
CA HIS A 431 25.27 -18.38 -7.14
C HIS A 431 25.66 -19.13 -8.41
N THR A 432 26.96 -19.16 -8.76
CA THR A 432 27.50 -19.86 -9.93
C THR A 432 28.10 -21.23 -9.56
N ALA A 433 27.85 -21.73 -8.34
CA ALA A 433 28.37 -23.02 -7.91
C ALA A 433 27.78 -24.17 -8.74
N SER A 434 28.65 -25.12 -9.19
CA SER A 434 28.18 -26.33 -9.83
C SER A 434 27.63 -27.33 -8.81
N ASP A 435 26.82 -28.30 -9.27
CA ASP A 435 26.27 -29.35 -8.40
C ASP A 435 27.39 -30.12 -7.69
N GLU A 436 28.53 -30.30 -8.35
CA GLU A 436 29.72 -30.99 -7.78
C GLU A 436 30.33 -30.14 -6.65
N GLU A 437 30.40 -28.82 -6.80
CA GLU A 437 30.87 -27.90 -5.75
C GLU A 437 29.89 -27.87 -4.55
N ILE A 438 28.58 -27.90 -4.80
CA ILE A 438 27.55 -27.96 -3.75
C ILE A 438 27.70 -29.26 -2.95
N VAL A 439 27.87 -30.40 -3.64
CA VAL A 439 28.09 -31.72 -3.00
C VAL A 439 29.40 -31.73 -2.22
N ALA A 440 30.48 -31.16 -2.77
CA ALA A 440 31.79 -31.08 -2.10
C ALA A 440 31.69 -30.22 -0.80
N ALA A 441 31.00 -29.10 -0.84
CA ALA A 441 30.75 -28.26 0.34
C ALA A 441 29.93 -29.02 1.40
N ALA A 442 28.87 -29.72 1.00
CA ALA A 442 28.04 -30.53 1.90
C ALA A 442 28.85 -31.67 2.56
N LYS A 443 29.76 -32.32 1.81
CA LYS A 443 30.67 -33.34 2.36
C LYS A 443 31.64 -32.75 3.37
N SER A 444 32.24 -31.61 3.06
CA SER A 444 33.17 -30.91 3.95
C SER A 444 32.50 -30.48 5.26
N ALA A 445 31.21 -30.18 5.21
CA ALA A 445 30.39 -29.83 6.35
C ALA A 445 29.76 -31.04 7.07
N CYS A 446 30.06 -32.29 6.65
CA CYS A 446 29.45 -33.54 7.14
C CYS A 446 27.89 -33.55 7.03
N ALA A 447 27.31 -32.83 6.06
CA ALA A 447 25.88 -32.77 5.81
C ALA A 447 25.42 -33.74 4.70
N HIS A 448 26.30 -34.16 3.80
CA HIS A 448 25.97 -34.93 2.61
C HIS A 448 25.17 -36.21 2.91
N GLU A 449 25.63 -37.01 3.87
CA GLU A 449 24.98 -38.29 4.20
C GLU A 449 23.53 -38.06 4.66
N PHE A 450 23.31 -37.05 5.48
CA PHE A 450 21.97 -36.64 5.92
C PHE A 450 21.10 -36.17 4.75
N ILE A 451 21.62 -35.30 3.88
CA ILE A 451 20.87 -34.79 2.74
C ILE A 451 20.41 -35.96 1.85
N CYS A 452 21.25 -36.95 1.63
CA CYS A 452 20.92 -38.16 0.86
C CYS A 452 19.81 -39.01 1.51
N THR A 453 19.53 -38.89 2.81
CA THR A 453 18.41 -39.59 3.47
C THR A 453 17.06 -38.93 3.25
N LEU A 454 17.04 -37.71 2.71
CA LEU A 454 15.81 -36.97 2.45
C LEU A 454 15.14 -37.48 1.16
N PRO A 455 13.79 -37.43 1.07
CA PRO A 455 13.06 -37.92 -0.11
C PRO A 455 13.49 -37.27 -1.42
N GLU A 456 13.73 -35.97 -1.43
CA GLU A 456 14.12 -35.17 -2.60
C GLU A 456 15.60 -34.74 -2.51
N GLN A 457 16.36 -35.30 -1.57
CA GLN A 457 17.78 -35.03 -1.39
C GLN A 457 18.10 -33.51 -1.38
N TYR A 458 18.91 -33.04 -2.30
CA TYR A 458 19.32 -31.64 -2.42
C TYR A 458 18.19 -30.70 -2.85
N ASP A 459 17.14 -31.23 -3.50
CA ASP A 459 15.96 -30.45 -3.89
C ASP A 459 14.93 -30.32 -2.76
N SER A 460 15.14 -31.00 -1.63
CA SER A 460 14.26 -30.91 -0.48
C SER A 460 14.16 -29.45 0.04
N GLY A 461 12.95 -28.98 0.28
CA GLY A 461 12.70 -27.66 0.86
C GLY A 461 13.26 -27.54 2.29
N ALA A 462 14.05 -26.53 2.55
CA ALA A 462 14.67 -26.30 3.85
C ALA A 462 13.67 -25.76 4.90
N GLY A 463 12.64 -24.99 4.47
CA GLY A 463 11.69 -24.30 5.36
C GLY A 463 10.55 -25.16 5.92
N GLU A 464 10.18 -26.25 5.28
CA GLU A 464 9.03 -27.08 5.70
C GLU A 464 9.27 -27.90 6.99
N ARG A 465 10.50 -28.13 7.39
CA ARG A 465 10.85 -29.06 8.50
C ARG A 465 11.15 -28.41 9.84
N GLU A 466 11.30 -27.11 9.97
CA GLU A 466 11.28 -26.46 11.30
C GLU A 466 9.98 -26.74 12.07
N ARG A 467 8.89 -27.09 11.35
CA ARG A 467 7.57 -27.38 11.93
C ARG A 467 7.27 -28.86 12.18
N ALA A 468 8.07 -29.79 11.67
CA ALA A 468 7.62 -31.20 11.56
C ALA A 468 8.47 -32.27 12.26
N SER A 469 9.62 -31.99 12.89
CA SER A 469 10.44 -33.06 13.47
C SER A 469 10.73 -32.90 14.97
N PRO A 470 10.37 -33.90 15.80
CA PRO A 470 10.66 -33.93 17.25
C PRO A 470 12.07 -34.41 17.61
N VAL A 471 13.00 -34.51 16.66
CA VAL A 471 14.40 -34.96 16.94
C VAL A 471 15.29 -33.75 17.17
N GLU A 472 15.12 -33.15 18.33
CA GLU A 472 15.68 -31.85 18.73
C GLU A 472 17.22 -31.78 18.73
N ASN A 473 17.94 -32.88 18.85
CA ASN A 473 19.40 -32.86 18.95
C ASN A 473 20.15 -33.19 17.65
N ALA A 474 19.55 -33.94 16.73
CA ALA A 474 20.17 -34.26 15.43
C ALA A 474 19.97 -33.11 14.42
N SER A 475 18.84 -32.44 14.47
CA SER A 475 18.52 -31.30 13.58
C SER A 475 19.44 -30.11 13.80
N VAL A 476 19.71 -29.69 15.03
CA VAL A 476 20.57 -28.54 15.34
C VAL A 476 22.03 -28.78 14.88
N PHE A 477 22.54 -30.00 15.03
CA PHE A 477 23.89 -30.34 14.58
C PHE A 477 24.00 -30.39 13.04
N LEU A 478 22.96 -30.88 12.38
CA LEU A 478 22.86 -30.98 10.93
C LEU A 478 22.63 -29.63 10.27
N TRP A 479 21.82 -28.77 10.89
CA TRP A 479 21.65 -27.40 10.48
C TRP A 479 22.95 -26.59 10.59
N ARG A 480 23.73 -26.79 11.66
CA ARG A 480 25.08 -26.20 11.79
C ARG A 480 26.05 -26.70 10.70
N ALA A 481 25.99 -27.97 10.34
CA ALA A 481 26.80 -28.51 9.27
C ALA A 481 26.43 -27.91 7.90
N LEU A 482 25.14 -27.73 7.62
CA LEU A 482 24.66 -27.07 6.39
C LEU A 482 25.15 -25.62 6.29
N PHE A 483 25.12 -24.88 7.39
CA PHE A 483 25.69 -23.52 7.46
C PHE A 483 27.20 -23.48 7.26
N TYR A 484 27.91 -24.50 7.71
CA TYR A 484 29.34 -24.63 7.43
C TYR A 484 29.60 -24.85 5.94
N ALA A 485 28.70 -25.57 5.24
CA ALA A 485 28.77 -25.76 3.80
C ALA A 485 28.55 -24.44 3.04
N ILE A 486 27.58 -23.62 3.46
CA ILE A 486 27.34 -22.27 2.92
C ILE A 486 28.55 -21.36 3.11
N ALA A 487 29.24 -21.48 4.24
CA ALA A 487 30.39 -20.65 4.60
C ALA A 487 31.70 -21.09 3.88
N LEU A 488 31.72 -22.22 3.19
CA LEU A 488 32.89 -22.71 2.45
C LEU A 488 33.02 -22.12 1.04
N PHE A 489 32.01 -21.46 0.54
CA PHE A 489 31.99 -20.72 -0.71
C PHE A 489 32.27 -19.24 -0.53
#